data_332251a2a232909f97b4c15e19dcca0a
#
_entry.id   332251a2a232909f97b4c15e19dcca0a
#
_cell.length_a   1.000
_cell.length_b   1.000
_cell.length_c   1.000
_cell.angle_alpha   90.00
_cell.angle_beta   90.00
_cell.angle_gamma   90.00
#
_symmetry.space_group_name_H-M   'P 1'
#
loop_
_entity.id
_entity.type
_entity.pdbx_description
1 polymer ?
#
loop_
_entity_poly.entity_id
_entity_poly.type
_entity_poly.pdbx_seq_one_letter_code
_entity_poly.pdbx_strand_id
1 'polypeptide(L)'
;MLSREEMLRRFAEILASNNTITITTKNKDGMVWSAKTYYGDEDGYIYVALEDQGHTLSNIKENPEVYFVIEKGSPDRFIQGYGRAEIIGPASDHERERTVVVRKNFPIIPFLKIVPTTIVRIVPTRVFVSDFSKGWIPRFEINLNEEDFKKLKELYPKTPKWKLYVQATRPWVIYATIAAVIVGTLISGKFDLLRFLLTLIGAVSVHLAVNASADYFDYKKGADRWDTLGSSRVIVDKLLKPSEVLLVSMFLYGIALLSGLALWYLLNFDKVILYLIGIGFILGLFYAFVPIGWKYLALGDVAVFLAWSLISAGSYYVQTQTLDAKAFLGYMPVSLLIVGILHGNNMRDIYDDVRAGYRTFAGILGPELSKYYYALLILSAYILVPILIAFKIWPIWSLAVYITLPQALRNISWAFKPNYIQKGMLDFFTAQLQTSFSNVLILSLLLDILDRLI
;
A
#
# COMPACT_ATOMS: atom_id res chain seq x y z
N MET A 1 26.01 -33.74 8.26
CA MET A 1 26.43 -32.32 8.46
C MET A 1 25.89 -31.49 7.31
N LEU A 2 25.45 -30.27 7.57
CA LEU A 2 25.07 -29.33 6.50
C LEU A 2 26.32 -28.92 5.72
N SER A 3 26.19 -28.71 4.40
CA SER A 3 27.25 -28.10 3.62
C SER A 3 27.39 -26.62 4.01
N ARG A 4 28.58 -26.04 3.78
CA ARG A 4 28.80 -24.59 4.03
C ARG A 4 27.84 -23.73 3.22
N GLU A 5 27.54 -24.11 1.98
CA GLU A 5 26.59 -23.42 1.14
C GLU A 5 25.16 -23.44 1.73
N GLU A 6 24.71 -24.59 2.22
CA GLU A 6 23.39 -24.71 2.87
C GLU A 6 23.33 -23.90 4.17
N MET A 7 24.42 -23.84 4.94
CA MET A 7 24.50 -22.98 6.13
C MET A 7 24.38 -21.50 5.76
N LEU A 8 25.10 -21.05 4.72
CA LEU A 8 25.01 -19.67 4.23
C LEU A 8 23.62 -19.33 3.68
N ARG A 9 22.98 -20.26 2.98
CA ARG A 9 21.61 -20.09 2.49
C ARG A 9 20.61 -19.89 3.62
N ARG A 10 20.70 -20.71 4.68
CA ARG A 10 19.83 -20.59 5.88
C ARG A 10 20.04 -19.26 6.60
N PHE A 11 21.29 -18.86 6.77
CA PHE A 11 21.61 -17.55 7.32
C PHE A 11 20.96 -16.42 6.50
N ALA A 12 21.12 -16.43 5.18
CA ALA A 12 20.53 -15.42 4.28
C ALA A 12 18.98 -15.42 4.32
N GLU A 13 18.35 -16.60 4.34
CA GLU A 13 16.89 -16.75 4.43
C GLU A 13 16.32 -16.14 5.72
N ILE A 14 16.97 -16.37 6.87
CA ILE A 14 16.51 -15.82 8.15
C ILE A 14 16.76 -14.33 8.19
N LEU A 15 17.91 -13.87 7.74
CA LEU A 15 18.26 -12.47 7.66
C LEU A 15 17.27 -11.71 6.77
N ALA A 16 16.96 -12.22 5.58
CA ALA A 16 16.03 -11.59 4.64
C ALA A 16 14.57 -11.58 5.14
N SER A 17 14.15 -12.58 5.94
CA SER A 17 12.75 -12.72 6.38
C SER A 17 12.39 -11.95 7.64
N ASN A 18 13.36 -11.42 8.38
CA ASN A 18 13.16 -10.61 9.58
C ASN A 18 13.40 -9.13 9.27
N ASN A 19 12.92 -8.24 10.13
CA ASN A 19 13.02 -6.79 9.93
C ASN A 19 13.47 -6.02 11.20
N THR A 20 13.61 -6.70 12.31
CA THR A 20 14.10 -6.11 13.56
C THR A 20 15.32 -6.86 14.07
N ILE A 21 16.21 -6.13 14.73
CA ILE A 21 17.44 -6.61 15.32
C ILE A 21 17.58 -6.05 16.73
N THR A 22 18.01 -6.87 17.67
CA THR A 22 18.51 -6.40 18.98
C THR A 22 20.03 -6.32 18.89
N ILE A 23 20.58 -5.14 19.10
CA ILE A 23 22.03 -4.87 19.09
C ILE A 23 22.48 -4.62 20.50
N THR A 24 23.52 -5.32 20.92
CA THR A 24 24.17 -5.12 22.21
C THR A 24 25.58 -4.57 21.96
N THR A 25 25.87 -3.46 22.61
CA THR A 25 27.15 -2.74 22.53
C THR A 25 27.77 -2.60 23.91
N LYS A 26 29.06 -2.39 23.97
CA LYS A 26 29.82 -2.19 25.20
C LYS A 26 30.66 -0.93 25.09
N ASN A 27 30.57 -0.03 26.07
CA ASN A 27 31.43 1.16 26.14
C ASN A 27 32.83 0.81 26.69
N LYS A 28 33.73 1.80 26.76
CA LYS A 28 35.07 1.64 27.29
C LYS A 28 35.11 1.23 28.76
N ASP A 29 34.12 1.65 29.55
CA ASP A 29 34.01 1.33 30.96
C ASP A 29 33.46 -0.07 31.24
N GLY A 30 33.13 -0.80 30.18
CA GLY A 30 32.58 -2.15 30.27
C GLY A 30 31.05 -2.20 30.43
N MET A 31 30.36 -1.06 30.44
CA MET A 31 28.90 -1.02 30.53
C MET A 31 28.27 -1.53 29.25
N VAL A 32 27.30 -2.42 29.41
CA VAL A 32 26.59 -3.06 28.28
C VAL A 32 25.25 -2.35 28.06
N TRP A 33 24.95 -2.04 26.80
CA TRP A 33 23.69 -1.44 26.36
C TRP A 33 23.07 -2.27 25.24
N SER A 34 21.78 -2.58 25.35
CA SER A 34 21.02 -3.30 24.32
C SER A 34 19.88 -2.46 23.82
N ALA A 35 19.73 -2.38 22.49
CA ALA A 35 18.66 -1.65 21.82
C ALA A 35 18.04 -2.50 20.71
N LYS A 36 16.71 -2.45 20.59
CA LYS A 36 15.97 -3.06 19.46
C LYS A 36 15.69 -1.99 18.42
N THR A 37 16.05 -2.27 17.18
CA THR A 37 15.82 -1.36 16.05
C THR A 37 15.41 -2.11 14.79
N TYR A 38 14.97 -1.37 13.78
CA TYR A 38 14.79 -1.89 12.43
C TYR A 38 16.14 -2.04 11.74
N TYR A 39 16.25 -3.02 10.84
CA TYR A 39 17.40 -3.17 9.98
C TYR A 39 17.03 -3.45 8.53
N GLY A 40 17.91 -3.09 7.62
CA GLY A 40 17.95 -3.57 6.26
C GLY A 40 19.12 -4.51 6.07
N ASP A 41 19.09 -5.33 5.06
CA ASP A 41 20.14 -6.29 4.76
C ASP A 41 20.39 -6.38 3.25
N GLU A 42 21.65 -6.58 2.90
CA GLU A 42 22.08 -6.78 1.52
C GLU A 42 23.35 -7.65 1.51
N ASP A 43 23.30 -8.75 0.77
CA ASP A 43 24.45 -9.66 0.56
C ASP A 43 25.10 -10.17 1.88
N GLY A 44 24.32 -10.29 2.97
CA GLY A 44 24.79 -10.73 4.29
C GLY A 44 25.23 -9.59 5.21
N TYR A 45 25.36 -8.36 4.72
CA TYR A 45 25.59 -7.18 5.54
C TYR A 45 24.29 -6.67 6.15
N ILE A 46 24.36 -6.11 7.37
CA ILE A 46 23.22 -5.57 8.09
C ILE A 46 23.38 -4.05 8.19
N TYR A 47 22.34 -3.31 7.83
CA TYR A 47 22.33 -1.85 7.90
C TYR A 47 21.28 -1.39 8.90
N VAL A 48 21.66 -0.48 9.79
CA VAL A 48 20.77 0.13 10.78
C VAL A 48 20.91 1.65 10.74
N ALA A 49 19.81 2.34 11.05
CA ALA A 49 19.82 3.79 11.27
C ALA A 49 19.70 4.02 12.80
N LEU A 50 20.73 4.60 13.37
CA LEU A 50 20.83 4.87 14.81
C LEU A 50 20.75 6.36 15.07
N GLU A 51 20.10 6.75 16.16
CA GLU A 51 20.04 8.16 16.62
C GLU A 51 21.43 8.68 16.90
N ASP A 52 21.73 9.90 16.45
CA ASP A 52 23.04 10.53 16.64
C ASP A 52 23.40 10.74 18.12
N GLN A 53 22.39 10.97 18.96
CA GLN A 53 22.53 11.14 20.40
C GLN A 53 22.30 9.85 21.20
N GLY A 54 22.10 8.71 20.52
CA GLY A 54 21.79 7.43 21.14
C GLY A 54 23.00 6.73 21.76
N HIS A 55 22.81 6.05 22.88
CA HIS A 55 23.86 5.26 23.54
C HIS A 55 24.48 4.19 22.62
N THR A 56 23.69 3.57 21.76
CA THR A 56 24.19 2.53 20.85
C THR A 56 25.24 3.08 19.90
N LEU A 57 24.99 4.24 19.27
CA LEU A 57 25.95 4.86 18.36
C LEU A 57 27.17 5.40 19.12
N SER A 58 26.96 5.97 20.31
CA SER A 58 28.08 6.43 21.18
C SER A 58 29.01 5.27 21.51
N ASN A 59 28.48 4.13 21.94
CA ASN A 59 29.28 2.96 22.24
C ASN A 59 30.03 2.41 21.03
N ILE A 60 29.38 2.39 19.84
CA ILE A 60 30.02 1.94 18.58
C ILE A 60 31.20 2.83 18.20
N LYS A 61 31.12 4.15 18.44
CA LYS A 61 32.24 5.08 18.22
C LYS A 61 33.46 4.75 19.08
N GLU A 62 33.22 4.21 20.26
CA GLU A 62 34.28 3.83 21.21
C GLU A 62 34.79 2.39 20.98
N ASN A 63 33.85 1.47 20.72
CA ASN A 63 34.13 0.05 20.50
C ASN A 63 33.24 -0.47 19.37
N PRO A 64 33.80 -0.80 18.20
CA PRO A 64 33.03 -1.25 17.05
C PRO A 64 32.54 -2.69 17.15
N GLU A 65 32.90 -3.44 18.18
CA GLU A 65 32.38 -4.79 18.39
C GLU A 65 30.93 -4.76 18.83
N VAL A 66 30.07 -5.54 18.15
CA VAL A 66 28.65 -5.64 18.44
C VAL A 66 28.22 -7.10 18.54
N TYR A 67 27.27 -7.34 19.42
CA TYR A 67 26.54 -8.60 19.52
C TYR A 67 25.12 -8.35 19.03
N PHE A 68 24.51 -9.31 18.36
CA PHE A 68 23.17 -9.11 17.84
C PHE A 68 22.31 -10.38 17.87
N VAL A 69 20.99 -10.14 17.97
CA VAL A 69 19.98 -11.18 17.84
C VAL A 69 18.94 -10.71 16.80
N ILE A 70 18.60 -11.61 15.88
CA ILE A 70 17.56 -11.40 14.87
C ILE A 70 16.55 -12.53 15.03
N GLU A 71 15.31 -12.15 15.38
CA GLU A 71 14.20 -13.08 15.60
C GLU A 71 12.86 -12.41 15.28
N LYS A 72 11.81 -13.21 15.10
CA LYS A 72 10.44 -12.74 14.86
C LYS A 72 9.49 -13.11 16.01
N GLY A 73 9.97 -12.96 17.25
CA GLY A 73 9.16 -13.16 18.45
C GLY A 73 9.09 -14.61 18.97
N SER A 74 9.39 -15.62 18.16
CA SER A 74 9.50 -17.02 18.60
C SER A 74 10.96 -17.49 18.56
N PRO A 75 11.45 -18.20 19.58
CA PRO A 75 12.83 -18.66 19.65
C PRO A 75 13.11 -19.88 18.76
N ASP A 76 12.17 -20.28 17.92
CA ASP A 76 12.29 -21.42 17.00
C ASP A 76 13.06 -21.12 15.72
N ARG A 77 13.18 -19.82 15.38
CA ARG A 77 13.90 -19.37 14.19
C ARG A 77 14.62 -18.06 14.43
N PHE A 78 15.94 -18.10 14.62
CA PHE A 78 16.73 -16.91 14.97
C PHE A 78 18.19 -17.01 14.53
N ILE A 79 18.84 -15.84 14.52
CA ILE A 79 20.28 -15.65 14.39
C ILE A 79 20.78 -14.96 15.64
N GLN A 80 21.84 -15.49 16.25
CA GLN A 80 22.67 -14.78 17.21
C GLN A 80 24.05 -14.59 16.58
N GLY A 81 24.68 -13.45 16.80
CA GLY A 81 25.96 -13.22 16.15
C GLY A 81 26.84 -12.17 16.82
N TYR A 82 28.09 -12.22 16.42
CA TYR A 82 29.11 -11.23 16.65
C TYR A 82 29.35 -10.53 15.31
N GLY A 83 29.63 -9.24 15.38
CA GLY A 83 29.96 -8.46 14.19
C GLY A 83 30.78 -7.24 14.52
N ARG A 84 31.30 -6.62 13.48
CA ARG A 84 31.98 -5.34 13.57
C ARG A 84 31.11 -4.26 12.94
N ALA A 85 30.83 -3.21 13.70
CA ALA A 85 30.08 -2.06 13.23
C ALA A 85 31.00 -1.06 12.52
N GLU A 86 30.56 -0.59 11.36
CA GLU A 86 31.24 0.43 10.56
C GLU A 86 30.29 1.61 10.40
N ILE A 87 30.72 2.77 10.86
CA ILE A 87 29.94 4.01 10.73
C ILE A 87 30.08 4.50 9.30
N ILE A 88 28.96 4.54 8.57
CA ILE A 88 28.91 5.00 7.18
C ILE A 88 28.79 6.53 7.15
N GLY A 89 27.84 7.11 7.88
CA GLY A 89 27.62 8.54 7.95
C GLY A 89 26.15 8.91 8.11
N PRO A 90 25.82 10.22 8.05
CA PRO A 90 24.44 10.68 8.19
C PRO A 90 23.48 10.02 7.19
N ALA A 91 22.31 9.63 7.65
CA ALA A 91 21.31 8.98 6.79
C ALA A 91 20.81 9.89 5.65
N SER A 92 20.89 11.23 5.81
CA SER A 92 20.60 12.20 4.75
C SER A 92 21.49 12.05 3.53
N ASP A 93 22.76 11.73 3.74
CA ASP A 93 23.81 11.78 2.73
C ASP A 93 24.08 10.41 2.07
N HIS A 94 23.63 9.33 2.71
CA HIS A 94 23.86 7.95 2.29
C HIS A 94 22.57 7.29 1.75
N GLU A 95 22.11 7.77 0.57
CA GLU A 95 20.87 7.33 -0.06
C GLU A 95 20.78 5.82 -0.28
N ARG A 96 21.88 5.19 -0.73
CA ARG A 96 21.88 3.76 -1.03
C ARG A 96 21.62 2.92 0.21
N GLU A 97 22.40 3.15 1.26
CA GLU A 97 22.35 2.38 2.51
C GLU A 97 21.05 2.66 3.26
N ARG A 98 20.59 3.91 3.27
CA ARG A 98 19.27 4.28 3.78
C ARG A 98 18.16 3.55 3.05
N THR A 99 18.22 3.44 1.72
CA THR A 99 17.23 2.71 0.91
C THR A 99 17.19 1.23 1.31
N VAL A 100 18.32 0.60 1.63
CA VAL A 100 18.35 -0.79 2.12
C VAL A 100 17.53 -0.94 3.41
N VAL A 101 17.65 0.01 4.36
CA VAL A 101 16.90 -0.01 5.61
C VAL A 101 15.41 0.25 5.36
N VAL A 102 15.08 1.29 4.61
CA VAL A 102 13.70 1.75 4.35
C VAL A 102 12.93 0.73 3.51
N ARG A 103 13.55 0.15 2.48
CA ARG A 103 12.95 -0.87 1.61
C ARG A 103 12.33 -2.03 2.39
N LYS A 104 12.97 -2.43 3.47
CA LYS A 104 12.50 -3.50 4.35
C LYS A 104 11.54 -3.00 5.43
N ASN A 105 11.65 -1.72 5.79
CA ASN A 105 10.97 -1.13 6.94
C ASN A 105 10.43 0.28 6.64
N PHE A 106 9.53 0.42 5.66
CA PHE A 106 8.99 1.75 5.33
C PHE A 106 8.38 2.51 6.54
N PRO A 107 7.85 1.88 7.62
CA PRO A 107 7.36 2.60 8.78
C PRO A 107 8.43 3.40 9.54
N ILE A 108 9.74 3.20 9.26
CA ILE A 108 10.83 3.98 9.86
C ILE A 108 10.94 5.39 9.26
N ILE A 109 10.35 5.65 8.09
CA ILE A 109 10.48 6.91 7.36
C ILE A 109 10.16 8.14 8.21
N PRO A 110 9.04 8.20 8.97
CA PRO A 110 8.74 9.35 9.81
C PRO A 110 9.83 9.65 10.85
N PHE A 111 10.42 8.61 11.41
CA PHE A 111 11.53 8.73 12.36
C PHE A 111 12.77 9.33 11.69
N LEU A 112 13.15 8.81 10.51
CA LEU A 112 14.29 9.31 9.74
C LEU A 112 14.14 10.76 9.25
N LYS A 113 12.89 11.27 9.15
CA LYS A 113 12.61 12.66 8.80
C LYS A 113 12.81 13.64 9.95
N ILE A 114 12.58 13.19 11.18
CA ILE A 114 12.49 14.07 12.36
C ILE A 114 13.76 13.98 13.21
N VAL A 115 14.34 12.78 13.30
CA VAL A 115 15.47 12.50 14.19
C VAL A 115 16.76 12.41 13.36
N PRO A 116 17.80 13.20 13.68
CA PRO A 116 19.11 13.01 13.10
C PRO A 116 19.63 11.60 13.37
N THR A 117 19.98 10.90 12.30
CA THR A 117 20.39 9.49 12.36
C THR A 117 21.62 9.24 11.52
N THR A 118 22.47 8.34 11.99
CA THR A 118 23.65 7.83 11.29
C THR A 118 23.40 6.39 10.85
N ILE A 119 23.75 6.10 9.60
CA ILE A 119 23.75 4.74 9.07
C ILE A 119 25.01 4.00 9.56
N VAL A 120 24.79 2.83 10.11
CA VAL A 120 25.84 1.91 10.54
C VAL A 120 25.68 0.60 9.79
N ARG A 121 26.77 0.10 9.21
CA ARG A 121 26.85 -1.23 8.62
C ARG A 121 27.46 -2.18 9.66
N ILE A 122 26.77 -3.28 9.96
CA ILE A 122 27.31 -4.36 10.77
C ILE A 122 27.78 -5.45 9.81
N VAL A 123 29.05 -5.82 9.94
CA VAL A 123 29.68 -6.94 9.24
C VAL A 123 29.66 -8.13 10.20
N PRO A 124 28.77 -9.12 10.01
CA PRO A 124 28.77 -10.31 10.84
C PRO A 124 30.08 -11.09 10.68
N THR A 125 30.68 -11.50 11.80
CA THR A 125 31.96 -12.26 11.80
C THR A 125 31.74 -13.71 12.21
N ARG A 126 30.87 -13.94 13.21
CA ARG A 126 30.53 -15.25 13.71
C ARG A 126 29.04 -15.31 14.02
N VAL A 127 28.33 -16.26 13.45
CA VAL A 127 26.88 -16.37 13.61
C VAL A 127 26.47 -17.77 14.04
N PHE A 128 25.48 -17.82 14.92
CA PHE A 128 24.81 -19.02 15.40
C PHE A 128 23.39 -18.99 14.86
N VAL A 129 23.03 -19.99 14.08
CA VAL A 129 21.73 -20.04 13.39
C VAL A 129 20.90 -21.21 13.90
N SER A 130 19.65 -20.97 14.25
CA SER A 130 18.66 -21.97 14.61
C SER A 130 17.42 -21.83 13.73
N ASP A 131 16.90 -22.95 13.20
CA ASP A 131 15.66 -22.99 12.45
C ASP A 131 14.92 -24.30 12.70
N PHE A 132 14.18 -24.39 13.80
CA PHE A 132 13.38 -25.55 14.16
C PHE A 132 12.20 -25.78 13.22
N SER A 133 11.73 -24.74 12.52
CA SER A 133 10.63 -24.84 11.55
C SER A 133 10.95 -25.77 10.37
N LYS A 134 12.22 -26.06 10.15
CA LYS A 134 12.74 -26.96 9.11
C LYS A 134 13.17 -28.34 9.66
N GLY A 135 12.79 -28.68 10.87
CA GLY A 135 13.20 -29.93 11.53
C GLY A 135 14.70 -29.95 11.86
N TRP A 136 15.29 -28.79 12.09
CA TRP A 136 16.72 -28.62 12.11
C TRP A 136 17.26 -28.47 13.54
N ILE A 137 17.83 -29.53 14.07
CA ILE A 137 18.43 -29.68 15.40
C ILE A 137 19.73 -30.48 15.22
N PRO A 138 20.87 -29.98 15.68
CA PRO A 138 21.14 -28.81 16.50
C PRO A 138 21.45 -27.54 15.67
N ARG A 139 21.51 -26.36 16.36
CA ARG A 139 21.97 -25.11 15.75
C ARG A 139 23.37 -25.27 15.18
N PHE A 140 23.68 -24.51 14.13
CA PHE A 140 25.00 -24.48 13.56
C PHE A 140 25.69 -23.11 13.76
N GLU A 141 27.00 -23.14 13.66
CA GLU A 141 27.85 -21.99 13.77
C GLU A 141 28.63 -21.77 12.47
N ILE A 142 28.75 -20.51 12.05
CA ILE A 142 29.56 -20.12 10.90
C ILE A 142 30.49 -18.99 11.33
N ASN A 143 31.79 -19.16 11.12
CA ASN A 143 32.74 -18.05 11.07
C ASN A 143 32.75 -17.54 9.62
N LEU A 144 32.28 -16.30 9.40
CA LEU A 144 32.16 -15.70 8.08
C LEU A 144 33.47 -15.06 7.64
N ASN A 145 33.82 -15.26 6.38
CA ASN A 145 34.97 -14.66 5.73
C ASN A 145 34.58 -13.95 4.41
N GLU A 146 35.50 -13.28 3.75
CA GLU A 146 35.24 -12.52 2.52
C GLU A 146 34.64 -13.37 1.38
N GLU A 147 35.05 -14.65 1.26
CA GLU A 147 34.49 -15.55 0.25
C GLU A 147 33.02 -15.88 0.52
N ASP A 148 32.63 -15.95 1.79
CA ASP A 148 31.26 -16.21 2.17
C ASP A 148 30.34 -15.05 1.76
N PHE A 149 30.80 -13.81 1.90
CA PHE A 149 30.01 -12.64 1.44
C PHE A 149 29.84 -12.62 -0.09
N LYS A 150 30.85 -13.07 -0.86
CA LYS A 150 30.71 -13.26 -2.31
C LYS A 150 29.65 -14.31 -2.63
N LYS A 151 29.66 -15.45 -1.93
CA LYS A 151 28.66 -16.51 -2.08
C LYS A 151 27.26 -16.05 -1.60
N LEU A 152 27.18 -15.33 -0.50
CA LEU A 152 25.92 -14.78 0.01
C LEU A 152 25.23 -13.89 -1.02
N LYS A 153 25.97 -13.10 -1.80
CA LYS A 153 25.42 -12.29 -2.89
C LYS A 153 24.68 -13.12 -3.95
N GLU A 154 25.15 -14.33 -4.22
CA GLU A 154 24.53 -15.27 -5.17
C GLU A 154 23.35 -16.01 -4.54
N LEU A 155 23.50 -16.42 -3.29
CA LEU A 155 22.54 -17.21 -2.53
C LEU A 155 21.39 -16.35 -1.94
N TYR A 156 21.55 -15.02 -1.94
CA TYR A 156 20.58 -14.14 -1.31
C TYR A 156 19.19 -14.26 -1.94
N PRO A 157 18.13 -14.39 -1.14
CA PRO A 157 16.77 -14.52 -1.67
C PRO A 157 16.38 -13.30 -2.50
N LYS A 158 16.18 -13.50 -3.79
CA LYS A 158 15.72 -12.44 -4.70
C LYS A 158 14.22 -12.51 -4.85
N THR A 159 13.54 -11.38 -4.69
CA THR A 159 12.11 -11.30 -4.99
C THR A 159 11.91 -11.50 -6.50
N PRO A 160 11.14 -12.51 -6.93
CA PRO A 160 10.84 -12.70 -8.34
C PRO A 160 10.20 -11.46 -8.96
N LYS A 161 10.63 -11.09 -10.18
CA LYS A 161 10.13 -9.87 -10.86
C LYS A 161 8.61 -9.81 -10.98
N TRP A 162 7.95 -10.93 -11.20
CA TRP A 162 6.49 -10.95 -11.30
C TRP A 162 5.79 -10.46 -10.01
N LYS A 163 6.35 -10.76 -8.81
CA LYS A 163 5.83 -10.22 -7.54
C LYS A 163 6.01 -8.71 -7.46
N LEU A 164 7.11 -8.18 -7.97
CA LEU A 164 7.36 -6.74 -8.04
C LEU A 164 6.40 -6.06 -9.02
N TYR A 165 6.09 -6.68 -10.16
CA TYR A 165 5.09 -6.18 -11.11
C TYR A 165 3.69 -6.15 -10.47
N VAL A 166 3.32 -7.19 -9.74
CA VAL A 166 2.07 -7.20 -8.95
C VAL A 166 2.09 -6.09 -7.89
N GLN A 167 3.19 -5.93 -7.15
CA GLN A 167 3.33 -4.87 -6.14
C GLN A 167 3.16 -3.48 -6.76
N ALA A 168 3.70 -3.23 -7.97
CA ALA A 168 3.59 -1.96 -8.68
C ALA A 168 2.13 -1.55 -8.94
N THR A 169 1.22 -2.50 -9.05
CA THR A 169 -0.20 -2.25 -9.31
C THR A 169 -1.01 -1.96 -8.04
N ARG A 170 -0.42 -2.08 -6.85
CA ARG A 170 -1.09 -1.89 -5.55
C ARG A 170 -2.36 -2.75 -5.41
N PRO A 171 -2.30 -4.09 -5.55
CA PRO A 171 -3.48 -4.95 -5.63
C PRO A 171 -4.34 -4.93 -4.36
N TRP A 172 -3.83 -4.46 -3.22
CA TRP A 172 -4.56 -4.36 -1.96
C TRP A 172 -5.71 -3.34 -1.95
N VAL A 173 -5.79 -2.45 -2.97
CA VAL A 173 -6.87 -1.46 -3.08
C VAL A 173 -7.98 -1.84 -4.07
N ILE A 174 -7.86 -2.98 -4.79
CA ILE A 174 -8.79 -3.38 -5.85
C ILE A 174 -10.20 -3.68 -5.33
N TYR A 175 -10.34 -3.99 -4.05
CA TYR A 175 -11.65 -4.33 -3.46
C TYR A 175 -12.69 -3.22 -3.69
N ALA A 176 -12.31 -1.96 -3.67
CA ALA A 176 -13.20 -0.84 -3.97
C ALA A 176 -13.87 -0.98 -5.36
N THR A 177 -13.09 -1.40 -6.37
CA THR A 177 -13.60 -1.61 -7.73
C THR A 177 -14.45 -2.87 -7.84
N ILE A 178 -14.02 -3.96 -7.21
CA ILE A 178 -14.81 -5.20 -7.17
C ILE A 178 -16.19 -4.94 -6.56
N ALA A 179 -16.23 -4.22 -5.43
CA ALA A 179 -17.49 -3.84 -4.76
C ALA A 179 -18.38 -2.97 -5.68
N ALA A 180 -17.80 -2.03 -6.44
CA ALA A 180 -18.55 -1.19 -7.37
C ALA A 180 -19.23 -2.02 -8.48
N VAL A 181 -18.50 -2.97 -9.05
CA VAL A 181 -19.04 -3.88 -10.09
C VAL A 181 -20.16 -4.75 -9.50
N ILE A 182 -19.94 -5.33 -8.31
CA ILE A 182 -20.94 -6.18 -7.65
C ILE A 182 -22.20 -5.38 -7.32
N VAL A 183 -22.06 -4.22 -6.66
CA VAL A 183 -23.22 -3.40 -6.26
C VAL A 183 -24.01 -2.93 -7.47
N GLY A 184 -23.35 -2.44 -8.52
CA GLY A 184 -24.04 -2.05 -9.77
C GLY A 184 -24.79 -3.21 -10.43
N THR A 185 -24.19 -4.40 -10.42
CA THR A 185 -24.83 -5.62 -10.91
C THR A 185 -26.04 -6.02 -10.05
N LEU A 186 -25.93 -5.98 -8.72
CA LEU A 186 -27.03 -6.33 -7.81
C LEU A 186 -28.20 -5.35 -7.92
N ILE A 187 -27.93 -4.04 -8.00
CA ILE A 187 -28.96 -3.00 -8.19
C ILE A 187 -29.71 -3.22 -9.53
N SER A 188 -29.05 -3.79 -10.54
CA SER A 188 -29.69 -4.06 -11.85
C SER A 188 -30.81 -5.10 -11.77
N GLY A 189 -30.79 -5.97 -10.77
CA GLY A 189 -31.71 -7.11 -10.67
C GLY A 189 -31.56 -8.15 -11.79
N LYS A 190 -30.54 -8.01 -12.65
CA LYS A 190 -30.23 -8.92 -13.75
C LYS A 190 -28.79 -9.41 -13.62
N PHE A 191 -28.54 -10.65 -14.06
CA PHE A 191 -27.20 -11.23 -13.99
C PHE A 191 -26.90 -12.07 -15.25
N ASP A 192 -25.92 -11.60 -15.99
CA ASP A 192 -25.26 -12.37 -17.04
C ASP A 192 -23.78 -12.50 -16.64
N LEU A 193 -23.34 -13.75 -16.46
CA LEU A 193 -21.99 -14.06 -15.96
C LEU A 193 -20.87 -13.52 -16.87
N LEU A 194 -21.03 -13.66 -18.21
CA LEU A 194 -19.98 -13.22 -19.13
C LEU A 194 -19.86 -11.70 -19.14
N ARG A 195 -20.99 -10.99 -19.15
CA ARG A 195 -21.02 -9.52 -19.02
C ARG A 195 -20.40 -9.06 -17.70
N PHE A 196 -20.75 -9.74 -16.60
CA PHE A 196 -20.18 -9.46 -15.27
C PHE A 196 -18.65 -9.64 -15.26
N LEU A 197 -18.14 -10.78 -15.77
CA LEU A 197 -16.71 -11.07 -15.78
C LEU A 197 -15.92 -10.09 -16.64
N LEU A 198 -16.42 -9.77 -17.85
CA LEU A 198 -15.76 -8.78 -18.71
C LEU A 198 -15.74 -7.38 -18.07
N THR A 199 -16.84 -6.97 -17.43
CA THR A 199 -16.90 -5.69 -16.70
C THR A 199 -15.89 -5.68 -15.54
N LEU A 200 -15.83 -6.76 -14.77
CA LEU A 200 -14.92 -6.90 -13.64
C LEU A 200 -13.45 -6.86 -14.09
N ILE A 201 -13.10 -7.64 -15.11
CA ILE A 201 -11.73 -7.67 -15.67
C ILE A 201 -11.36 -6.29 -16.19
N GLY A 202 -12.23 -5.64 -16.95
CA GLY A 202 -11.98 -4.30 -17.50
C GLY A 202 -11.79 -3.26 -16.41
N ALA A 203 -12.70 -3.16 -15.45
CA ALA A 203 -12.65 -2.18 -14.37
C ALA A 203 -11.44 -2.38 -13.45
N VAL A 204 -11.14 -3.63 -13.05
CA VAL A 204 -9.97 -3.95 -12.24
C VAL A 204 -8.68 -3.64 -12.99
N SER A 205 -8.60 -3.99 -14.28
CA SER A 205 -7.42 -3.71 -15.10
C SER A 205 -7.14 -2.20 -15.23
N VAL A 206 -8.17 -1.37 -15.45
CA VAL A 206 -8.00 0.11 -15.44
C VAL A 206 -7.49 0.58 -14.08
N HIS A 207 -8.08 0.13 -12.98
CA HIS A 207 -7.66 0.54 -11.64
C HIS A 207 -6.19 0.21 -11.37
N LEU A 208 -5.77 -1.02 -11.67
CA LEU A 208 -4.39 -1.46 -11.52
C LEU A 208 -3.43 -0.68 -12.45
N ALA A 209 -3.88 -0.39 -13.68
CA ALA A 209 -3.12 0.41 -14.66
C ALA A 209 -2.90 1.84 -14.16
N VAL A 210 -3.96 2.48 -13.61
CA VAL A 210 -3.89 3.83 -13.02
C VAL A 210 -2.89 3.87 -11.87
N ASN A 211 -2.90 2.88 -10.98
CA ASN A 211 -1.95 2.81 -9.86
C ASN A 211 -0.50 2.73 -10.35
N ALA A 212 -0.22 1.85 -11.33
CA ALA A 212 1.12 1.70 -11.89
C ALA A 212 1.57 2.96 -12.65
N SER A 213 0.69 3.60 -13.45
CA SER A 213 1.01 4.86 -14.14
C SER A 213 1.22 6.01 -13.15
N ALA A 214 0.44 6.07 -12.07
CA ALA A 214 0.64 7.07 -11.02
C ALA A 214 2.03 6.95 -10.39
N ASP A 215 2.49 5.75 -10.03
CA ASP A 215 3.84 5.55 -9.51
C ASP A 215 4.93 6.03 -10.49
N TYR A 216 4.74 5.78 -11.79
CA TYR A 216 5.69 6.26 -12.81
C TYR A 216 5.73 7.79 -12.89
N PHE A 217 4.57 8.46 -12.99
CA PHE A 217 4.50 9.91 -13.14
C PHE A 217 4.88 10.64 -11.86
N ASP A 218 4.49 10.13 -10.69
CA ASP A 218 4.86 10.68 -9.39
C ASP A 218 6.36 10.63 -9.14
N TYR A 219 7.00 9.51 -9.50
CA TYR A 219 8.45 9.39 -9.44
C TYR A 219 9.14 10.38 -10.40
N LYS A 220 8.67 10.48 -11.66
CA LYS A 220 9.21 11.41 -12.65
C LYS A 220 9.07 12.87 -12.23
N LYS A 221 8.00 13.21 -11.54
CA LYS A 221 7.73 14.56 -11.04
C LYS A 221 8.42 14.85 -9.70
N GLY A 222 9.02 13.84 -9.07
CA GLY A 222 9.70 13.97 -7.79
C GLY A 222 8.77 14.04 -6.58
N ALA A 223 7.51 13.58 -6.73
CA ALA A 223 6.59 13.40 -5.62
C ALA A 223 6.91 12.16 -4.83
N ASP A 224 7.12 11.05 -5.55
CA ASP A 224 7.55 9.81 -4.92
C ASP A 224 9.06 9.84 -4.69
N ARG A 225 9.43 9.96 -3.43
CA ARG A 225 10.80 9.99 -2.95
C ARG A 225 10.99 8.94 -1.87
N TRP A 226 12.23 8.74 -1.42
CA TRP A 226 12.55 7.81 -0.34
C TRP A 226 11.76 8.10 0.95
N ASP A 227 11.44 9.37 1.19
CA ASP A 227 10.80 9.90 2.38
C ASP A 227 9.27 10.03 2.28
N THR A 228 8.65 9.58 1.19
CA THR A 228 7.20 9.58 0.99
C THR A 228 6.60 8.18 1.13
N LEU A 229 5.32 8.11 1.56
CA LEU A 229 4.63 6.84 1.86
C LEU A 229 3.62 6.43 0.78
N GLY A 230 3.33 7.31 -0.17
CA GLY A 230 2.17 7.20 -1.07
C GLY A 230 2.30 6.21 -2.23
N SER A 231 3.47 5.62 -2.50
CA SER A 231 3.72 4.76 -3.67
C SER A 231 3.73 3.27 -3.36
N SER A 232 3.82 2.43 -4.41
CA SER A 232 4.14 1.01 -4.28
C SER A 232 5.59 0.78 -3.85
N ARG A 233 6.42 1.81 -3.93
CA ARG A 233 7.86 1.87 -3.64
C ARG A 233 8.76 1.11 -4.60
N VAL A 234 8.25 0.33 -5.56
CA VAL A 234 9.12 -0.49 -6.44
C VAL A 234 10.11 0.33 -7.26
N ILE A 235 9.74 1.57 -7.65
CA ILE A 235 10.63 2.50 -8.37
C ILE A 235 11.56 3.21 -7.40
N VAL A 236 11.01 3.76 -6.34
CA VAL A 236 11.74 4.53 -5.30
C VAL A 236 12.82 3.66 -4.65
N ASP A 237 12.50 2.40 -4.34
CA ASP A 237 13.43 1.45 -3.73
C ASP A 237 14.35 0.76 -4.78
N LYS A 238 14.33 1.24 -6.04
CA LYS A 238 15.18 0.75 -7.15
C LYS A 238 15.02 -0.76 -7.43
N LEU A 239 13.84 -1.32 -7.14
CA LEU A 239 13.52 -2.74 -7.40
C LEU A 239 13.12 -2.97 -8.86
N LEU A 240 12.45 -2.00 -9.48
CA LEU A 240 12.09 -1.99 -10.90
C LEU A 240 12.50 -0.66 -11.54
N LYS A 241 12.82 -0.71 -12.85
CA LYS A 241 13.01 0.51 -13.64
C LYS A 241 11.67 1.21 -13.87
N PRO A 242 11.62 2.55 -13.92
CA PRO A 242 10.40 3.27 -14.22
C PRO A 242 9.70 2.79 -15.51
N SER A 243 10.48 2.50 -16.56
CA SER A 243 9.97 1.97 -17.83
C SER A 243 9.27 0.61 -17.69
N GLU A 244 9.74 -0.26 -16.79
CA GLU A 244 9.10 -1.56 -16.55
C GLU A 244 7.72 -1.38 -15.93
N VAL A 245 7.58 -0.43 -14.99
CA VAL A 245 6.29 -0.11 -14.34
C VAL A 245 5.33 0.53 -15.33
N LEU A 246 5.80 1.41 -16.22
CA LEU A 246 4.98 1.98 -17.29
C LEU A 246 4.49 0.89 -18.26
N LEU A 247 5.33 -0.07 -18.64
CA LEU A 247 4.94 -1.19 -19.49
C LEU A 247 3.84 -2.05 -18.83
N VAL A 248 3.93 -2.31 -17.52
CA VAL A 248 2.87 -3.00 -16.78
C VAL A 248 1.56 -2.23 -16.86
N SER A 249 1.60 -0.90 -16.67
CA SER A 249 0.43 -0.04 -16.81
C SER A 249 -0.19 -0.14 -18.22
N MET A 250 0.62 -0.01 -19.27
CA MET A 250 0.16 -0.10 -20.67
C MET A 250 -0.46 -1.47 -20.98
N PHE A 251 0.14 -2.55 -20.51
CA PHE A 251 -0.40 -3.91 -20.67
C PHE A 251 -1.78 -4.04 -20.03
N LEU A 252 -1.95 -3.49 -18.80
CA LEU A 252 -3.24 -3.52 -18.09
C LEU A 252 -4.30 -2.64 -18.78
N TYR A 253 -3.92 -1.47 -19.31
CA TYR A 253 -4.82 -0.67 -20.14
C TYR A 253 -5.23 -1.43 -21.41
N GLY A 254 -4.33 -2.21 -22.00
CA GLY A 254 -4.64 -3.09 -23.13
C GLY A 254 -5.70 -4.14 -22.79
N ILE A 255 -5.55 -4.82 -21.63
CA ILE A 255 -6.56 -5.77 -21.13
C ILE A 255 -7.92 -5.08 -20.93
N ALA A 256 -7.92 -3.90 -20.32
CA ALA A 256 -9.14 -3.13 -20.10
C ALA A 256 -9.83 -2.75 -21.40
N LEU A 257 -9.06 -2.31 -22.39
CA LEU A 257 -9.59 -1.98 -23.73
C LEU A 257 -10.19 -3.20 -24.41
N LEU A 258 -9.48 -4.32 -24.39
CA LEU A 258 -9.97 -5.58 -24.97
C LEU A 258 -11.27 -6.06 -24.30
N SER A 259 -11.35 -5.97 -22.96
CA SER A 259 -12.57 -6.30 -22.22
C SER A 259 -13.74 -5.38 -22.59
N GLY A 260 -13.48 -4.08 -22.73
CA GLY A 260 -14.48 -3.10 -23.16
C GLY A 260 -14.94 -3.34 -24.60
N LEU A 261 -14.03 -3.63 -25.53
CA LEU A 261 -14.37 -3.97 -26.91
C LEU A 261 -15.14 -5.28 -27.02
N ALA A 262 -14.82 -6.27 -26.19
CA ALA A 262 -15.58 -7.52 -26.09
C ALA A 262 -17.01 -7.27 -25.60
N LEU A 263 -17.20 -6.41 -24.60
CA LEU A 263 -18.53 -5.97 -24.15
C LEU A 263 -19.27 -5.22 -25.25
N TRP A 264 -18.60 -4.31 -25.95
CA TRP A 264 -19.18 -3.58 -27.06
C TRP A 264 -19.68 -4.52 -28.16
N TYR A 265 -18.89 -5.53 -28.55
CA TYR A 265 -19.30 -6.57 -29.49
C TYR A 265 -20.48 -7.41 -28.96
N LEU A 266 -20.40 -7.87 -27.68
CA LEU A 266 -21.44 -8.69 -27.05
C LEU A 266 -22.78 -7.96 -26.89
N LEU A 267 -22.76 -6.64 -26.82
CA LEU A 267 -23.94 -5.78 -26.69
C LEU A 267 -24.34 -5.16 -28.03
N ASN A 268 -24.06 -5.85 -29.15
CA ASN A 268 -24.46 -5.49 -30.54
C ASN A 268 -24.00 -4.07 -30.92
N PHE A 269 -22.76 -3.73 -30.59
CA PHE A 269 -22.13 -2.44 -30.95
C PHE A 269 -22.84 -1.22 -30.34
N ASP A 270 -23.35 -1.37 -29.12
CA ASP A 270 -24.03 -0.30 -28.40
C ASP A 270 -23.10 0.89 -28.16
N LYS A 271 -23.51 2.07 -28.64
CA LYS A 271 -22.71 3.32 -28.53
C LYS A 271 -22.46 3.76 -27.10
N VAL A 272 -23.37 3.46 -26.16
CA VAL A 272 -23.20 3.84 -24.75
C VAL A 272 -21.98 3.14 -24.14
N ILE A 273 -21.71 1.89 -24.55
CA ILE A 273 -20.50 1.18 -24.12
C ILE A 273 -19.24 1.91 -24.58
N LEU A 274 -19.20 2.43 -25.80
CA LEU A 274 -18.06 3.22 -26.28
C LEU A 274 -17.86 4.52 -25.44
N TYR A 275 -18.95 5.19 -25.10
CA TYR A 275 -18.87 6.36 -24.22
C TYR A 275 -18.35 5.99 -22.82
N LEU A 276 -18.82 4.89 -22.23
CA LEU A 276 -18.33 4.40 -20.94
C LEU A 276 -16.85 4.03 -20.99
N ILE A 277 -16.39 3.34 -22.04
CA ILE A 277 -14.97 3.05 -22.26
C ILE A 277 -14.19 4.35 -22.38
N GLY A 278 -14.62 5.28 -23.21
CA GLY A 278 -13.93 6.57 -23.42
C GLY A 278 -13.81 7.38 -22.15
N ILE A 279 -14.90 7.54 -21.40
CA ILE A 279 -14.91 8.25 -20.11
C ILE A 279 -13.99 7.55 -19.10
N GLY A 280 -14.07 6.23 -19.00
CA GLY A 280 -13.21 5.45 -18.09
C GLY A 280 -11.71 5.63 -18.41
N PHE A 281 -11.35 5.60 -19.70
CA PHE A 281 -9.97 5.87 -20.13
C PHE A 281 -9.54 7.30 -19.87
N ILE A 282 -10.40 8.30 -20.13
CA ILE A 282 -10.10 9.72 -19.85
C ILE A 282 -9.87 9.91 -18.35
N LEU A 283 -10.77 9.43 -17.49
CA LEU A 283 -10.63 9.55 -16.04
C LEU A 283 -9.37 8.83 -15.54
N GLY A 284 -9.07 7.63 -16.05
CA GLY A 284 -7.92 6.85 -15.63
C GLY A 284 -6.59 7.42 -16.12
N LEU A 285 -6.43 7.63 -17.43
CA LEU A 285 -5.18 8.13 -18.02
C LEU A 285 -4.81 9.50 -17.47
N PHE A 286 -5.77 10.42 -17.44
CA PHE A 286 -5.52 11.79 -16.99
C PHE A 286 -5.54 11.96 -15.48
N TYR A 287 -5.72 10.88 -14.70
CA TYR A 287 -5.61 10.97 -13.25
C TYR A 287 -4.22 11.43 -12.80
N ALA A 288 -3.16 10.84 -13.35
CA ALA A 288 -1.77 11.14 -12.98
C ALA A 288 -0.91 11.62 -14.18
N PHE A 289 -1.43 11.60 -15.41
CA PHE A 289 -0.68 11.95 -16.62
C PHE A 289 -0.26 13.43 -16.63
N VAL A 290 1.03 13.69 -16.68
CA VAL A 290 1.59 15.04 -16.77
C VAL A 290 1.50 15.52 -18.24
N PRO A 291 1.04 16.78 -18.53
CA PRO A 291 0.83 17.90 -17.58
C PRO A 291 -0.60 18.04 -17.00
N ILE A 292 -1.57 17.20 -17.41
CA ILE A 292 -3.01 17.42 -17.14
C ILE A 292 -3.48 16.73 -15.84
N GLY A 293 -2.64 15.92 -15.16
CA GLY A 293 -3.08 15.06 -14.07
C GLY A 293 -4.06 15.70 -13.07
N TRP A 294 -5.29 15.19 -13.04
CA TRP A 294 -6.39 15.68 -12.20
C TRP A 294 -6.00 15.74 -10.72
N LYS A 295 -5.22 14.77 -10.25
CA LYS A 295 -4.76 14.72 -8.86
C LYS A 295 -3.86 15.89 -8.49
N TYR A 296 -3.17 16.52 -9.47
CA TYR A 296 -2.28 17.66 -9.25
C TYR A 296 -2.98 19.02 -9.33
N LEU A 297 -4.25 19.03 -9.72
CA LEU A 297 -5.07 20.21 -9.94
C LEU A 297 -6.20 20.35 -8.90
N ALA A 298 -6.11 19.64 -7.77
CA ALA A 298 -7.14 19.53 -6.73
C ALA A 298 -8.48 18.92 -7.22
N LEU A 299 -8.47 18.27 -8.37
CA LEU A 299 -9.63 17.57 -8.93
C LEU A 299 -9.62 16.07 -8.61
N GLY A 300 -8.63 15.58 -7.85
CA GLY A 300 -8.50 14.17 -7.52
C GLY A 300 -9.71 13.59 -6.79
N ASP A 301 -10.24 14.33 -5.82
CA ASP A 301 -11.42 13.90 -5.03
C ASP A 301 -12.65 13.75 -5.92
N VAL A 302 -12.90 14.71 -6.83
CA VAL A 302 -14.00 14.67 -7.80
C VAL A 302 -13.81 13.52 -8.80
N ALA A 303 -12.60 13.36 -9.33
CA ALA A 303 -12.29 12.30 -10.29
C ALA A 303 -12.49 10.91 -9.68
N VAL A 304 -12.07 10.71 -8.43
CA VAL A 304 -12.25 9.47 -7.68
C VAL A 304 -13.74 9.21 -7.42
N PHE A 305 -14.50 10.20 -6.95
CA PHE A 305 -15.94 10.07 -6.74
C PHE A 305 -16.67 9.63 -8.02
N LEU A 306 -16.39 10.32 -9.14
CA LEU A 306 -17.00 10.01 -10.43
C LEU A 306 -16.58 8.63 -10.94
N ALA A 307 -15.31 8.28 -10.83
CA ALA A 307 -14.79 7.01 -11.36
C ALA A 307 -15.53 5.81 -10.75
N TRP A 308 -15.63 5.71 -9.42
CA TRP A 308 -16.29 4.58 -8.78
C TRP A 308 -17.80 4.58 -8.92
N SER A 309 -18.45 5.75 -8.87
CA SER A 309 -19.90 5.86 -9.16
C SER A 309 -20.22 5.45 -10.60
N LEU A 310 -19.37 5.81 -11.56
CA LEU A 310 -19.53 5.41 -12.97
C LEU A 310 -19.22 3.94 -13.21
N ILE A 311 -18.29 3.32 -12.47
CA ILE A 311 -18.07 1.85 -12.53
C ILE A 311 -19.35 1.11 -12.14
N SER A 312 -20.01 1.53 -11.07
CA SER A 312 -21.29 0.94 -10.64
C SER A 312 -22.39 1.17 -11.69
N ALA A 313 -22.54 2.39 -12.19
CA ALA A 313 -23.51 2.71 -13.25
C ALA A 313 -23.24 1.94 -14.55
N GLY A 314 -21.97 1.79 -14.94
CA GLY A 314 -21.56 1.00 -16.09
C GLY A 314 -21.87 -0.49 -15.92
N SER A 315 -21.63 -1.04 -14.73
CA SER A 315 -21.97 -2.44 -14.41
C SER A 315 -23.47 -2.68 -14.50
N TYR A 316 -24.28 -1.77 -13.99
CA TYR A 316 -25.74 -1.80 -14.16
C TYR A 316 -26.12 -1.78 -15.64
N TYR A 317 -25.56 -0.82 -16.39
CA TYR A 317 -25.86 -0.65 -17.80
C TYR A 317 -25.53 -1.90 -18.61
N VAL A 318 -24.37 -2.50 -18.38
CA VAL A 318 -23.93 -3.73 -19.08
C VAL A 318 -24.94 -4.88 -18.87
N GLN A 319 -25.57 -4.98 -17.69
CA GLN A 319 -26.55 -6.01 -17.40
C GLN A 319 -27.94 -5.71 -18.00
N THR A 320 -28.35 -4.44 -18.03
CA THR A 320 -29.73 -4.04 -18.37
C THR A 320 -29.89 -3.43 -19.76
N GLN A 321 -28.83 -2.85 -20.31
CA GLN A 321 -28.82 -1.98 -21.49
C GLN A 321 -29.76 -0.76 -21.35
N THR A 322 -29.99 -0.31 -20.10
CA THR A 322 -30.80 0.87 -19.80
C THR A 322 -30.02 1.83 -18.92
N LEU A 323 -30.12 3.14 -19.24
CA LEU A 323 -29.53 4.18 -18.41
C LEU A 323 -30.50 4.47 -17.25
N ASP A 324 -30.04 4.24 -16.03
CA ASP A 324 -30.80 4.57 -14.82
C ASP A 324 -29.84 5.21 -13.78
N ALA A 325 -30.23 6.36 -13.27
CA ALA A 325 -29.47 7.06 -12.25
C ALA A 325 -29.34 6.26 -10.94
N LYS A 326 -30.20 5.26 -10.71
CA LYS A 326 -30.19 4.44 -9.48
C LYS A 326 -28.84 3.82 -9.20
N ALA A 327 -28.14 3.29 -10.20
CA ALA A 327 -26.87 2.64 -10.00
C ALA A 327 -25.76 3.63 -9.67
N PHE A 328 -25.78 4.83 -10.25
CA PHE A 328 -24.86 5.92 -9.90
C PHE A 328 -25.14 6.40 -8.48
N LEU A 329 -26.39 6.75 -8.18
CA LEU A 329 -26.82 7.24 -6.87
C LEU A 329 -26.62 6.17 -5.78
N GLY A 330 -26.91 4.91 -6.09
CA GLY A 330 -26.78 3.80 -5.16
C GLY A 330 -25.35 3.44 -4.79
N TYR A 331 -24.33 3.95 -5.49
CA TYR A 331 -22.94 3.77 -5.10
C TYR A 331 -22.31 5.03 -4.48
N MET A 332 -23.00 6.16 -4.50
CA MET A 332 -22.48 7.42 -3.94
C MET A 332 -21.96 7.30 -2.49
N PRO A 333 -22.66 6.62 -1.55
CA PRO A 333 -22.14 6.47 -0.19
C PRO A 333 -20.76 5.80 -0.14
N VAL A 334 -20.57 4.74 -0.92
CA VAL A 334 -19.30 4.03 -0.99
C VAL A 334 -18.24 4.87 -1.69
N SER A 335 -18.60 5.58 -2.77
CA SER A 335 -17.68 6.52 -3.46
C SER A 335 -17.19 7.62 -2.53
N LEU A 336 -18.03 8.16 -1.63
CA LEU A 336 -17.62 9.13 -0.61
C LEU A 336 -16.61 8.55 0.37
N LEU A 337 -16.77 7.29 0.79
CA LEU A 337 -15.77 6.60 1.62
C LEU A 337 -14.44 6.42 0.88
N ILE A 338 -14.49 6.14 -0.43
CA ILE A 338 -13.29 6.01 -1.26
C ILE A 338 -12.58 7.36 -1.42
N VAL A 339 -13.34 8.45 -1.61
CA VAL A 339 -12.78 9.81 -1.55
C VAL A 339 -12.17 10.07 -0.17
N GLY A 340 -12.80 9.60 0.91
CA GLY A 340 -12.24 9.67 2.26
C GLY A 340 -10.90 8.94 2.40
N ILE A 341 -10.68 7.83 1.68
CA ILE A 341 -9.38 7.14 1.61
C ILE A 341 -8.34 8.06 0.97
N LEU A 342 -8.65 8.61 -0.21
CA LEU A 342 -7.77 9.54 -0.91
C LEU A 342 -7.48 10.78 -0.08
N HIS A 343 -8.52 11.38 0.52
CA HIS A 343 -8.37 12.60 1.33
C HIS A 343 -7.55 12.33 2.59
N GLY A 344 -7.72 11.18 3.25
CA GLY A 344 -6.88 10.75 4.38
C GLY A 344 -5.40 10.62 4.02
N ASN A 345 -5.11 10.09 2.82
CA ASN A 345 -3.77 10.05 2.24
C ASN A 345 -3.23 11.47 2.02
N ASN A 346 -3.99 12.31 1.31
CA ASN A 346 -3.60 13.70 1.01
C ASN A 346 -3.41 14.54 2.30
N MET A 347 -4.21 14.30 3.36
CA MET A 347 -4.02 14.94 4.67
C MET A 347 -2.67 14.60 5.32
N ARG A 348 -2.22 13.36 5.17
CA ARG A 348 -0.90 12.94 5.66
C ARG A 348 0.21 13.66 4.90
N ASP A 349 0.04 13.80 3.60
CA ASP A 349 1.09 14.17 2.67
C ASP A 349 1.06 15.68 2.28
N ILE A 350 0.22 16.53 2.91
CA ILE A 350 0.04 17.95 2.58
C ILE A 350 1.37 18.69 2.33
N TYR A 351 2.33 18.55 3.25
CA TYR A 351 3.61 19.26 3.14
C TYR A 351 4.51 18.69 2.03
N ASP A 352 4.47 17.38 1.82
CA ASP A 352 5.23 16.70 0.77
C ASP A 352 4.65 17.01 -0.61
N ASP A 353 3.33 17.10 -0.74
CA ASP A 353 2.61 17.48 -1.95
C ASP A 353 2.91 18.92 -2.36
N VAL A 354 2.82 19.85 -1.42
CA VAL A 354 3.16 21.26 -1.66
C VAL A 354 4.63 21.41 -2.09
N ARG A 355 5.54 20.69 -1.44
CA ARG A 355 6.96 20.67 -1.82
C ARG A 355 7.19 20.10 -3.22
N ALA A 356 6.40 19.13 -3.66
CA ALA A 356 6.44 18.57 -5.01
C ALA A 356 5.71 19.43 -6.04
N GLY A 357 5.11 20.56 -5.63
CA GLY A 357 4.35 21.46 -6.50
C GLY A 357 2.95 20.95 -6.84
N TYR A 358 2.37 20.07 -5.99
CA TYR A 358 1.01 19.57 -6.14
C TYR A 358 -0.01 20.49 -5.48
N ARG A 359 -1.18 20.61 -6.13
CA ARG A 359 -2.37 21.21 -5.54
C ARG A 359 -3.38 20.10 -5.28
N THR A 360 -3.30 19.45 -4.12
CA THR A 360 -4.35 18.53 -3.65
C THR A 360 -5.44 19.32 -2.96
N PHE A 361 -6.66 18.76 -2.87
CA PHE A 361 -7.75 19.43 -2.18
C PHE A 361 -7.44 19.63 -0.68
N ALA A 362 -6.79 18.62 -0.06
CA ALA A 362 -6.27 18.75 1.30
C ALA A 362 -5.23 19.87 1.45
N GLY A 363 -4.36 20.06 0.44
CA GLY A 363 -3.39 21.15 0.42
C GLY A 363 -4.04 22.54 0.32
N ILE A 364 -5.15 22.68 -0.43
CA ILE A 364 -5.93 23.92 -0.50
C ILE A 364 -6.62 24.22 0.83
N LEU A 365 -7.24 23.23 1.46
CA LEU A 365 -7.94 23.39 2.74
C LEU A 365 -6.97 23.61 3.91
N GLY A 366 -5.74 23.11 3.79
CA GLY A 366 -4.79 23.07 4.88
C GLY A 366 -5.14 22.04 5.97
N PRO A 367 -4.25 21.81 6.95
CA PRO A 367 -4.39 20.75 7.95
C PRO A 367 -5.65 20.88 8.82
N GLU A 368 -6.10 22.10 9.09
CA GLU A 368 -7.22 22.36 9.98
C GLU A 368 -8.58 22.11 9.32
N LEU A 369 -8.83 22.59 8.11
CA LEU A 369 -10.11 22.40 7.44
C LEU A 369 -10.23 20.99 6.85
N SER A 370 -9.14 20.37 6.46
CA SER A 370 -9.14 19.01 5.89
C SER A 370 -9.77 17.98 6.82
N LYS A 371 -9.57 18.07 8.15
CA LYS A 371 -10.20 17.17 9.11
C LYS A 371 -11.72 17.26 9.14
N TYR A 372 -12.27 18.46 8.97
CA TYR A 372 -13.73 18.67 8.87
C TYR A 372 -14.28 18.14 7.55
N TYR A 373 -13.57 18.38 6.45
CA TYR A 373 -13.96 17.82 5.15
C TYR A 373 -13.91 16.28 5.17
N TYR A 374 -12.88 15.69 5.77
CA TYR A 374 -12.82 14.24 5.98
C TYR A 374 -14.03 13.72 6.76
N ALA A 375 -14.38 14.38 7.88
CA ALA A 375 -15.56 14.02 8.66
C ALA A 375 -16.85 14.16 7.85
N LEU A 376 -16.98 15.23 7.05
CA LEU A 376 -18.12 15.44 6.15
C LEU A 376 -18.26 14.29 5.14
N LEU A 377 -17.18 13.88 4.48
CA LEU A 377 -17.19 12.74 3.53
C LEU A 377 -17.72 11.47 4.19
N ILE A 378 -17.16 11.12 5.36
CA ILE A 378 -17.53 9.91 6.07
C ILE A 378 -19.01 9.97 6.54
N LEU A 379 -19.43 11.05 7.18
CA LEU A 379 -20.81 11.20 7.68
C LEU A 379 -21.83 11.26 6.55
N SER A 380 -21.50 11.93 5.43
CA SER A 380 -22.40 11.99 4.27
C SER A 380 -22.71 10.61 3.70
N ALA A 381 -21.77 9.66 3.74
CA ALA A 381 -22.02 8.30 3.33
C ALA A 381 -23.15 7.65 4.14
N TYR A 382 -23.21 7.89 5.45
CA TYR A 382 -24.28 7.38 6.30
C TYR A 382 -25.59 8.17 6.18
N ILE A 383 -25.52 9.49 6.01
CA ILE A 383 -26.72 10.34 5.80
C ILE A 383 -27.46 9.93 4.52
N LEU A 384 -26.76 9.52 3.49
CA LEU A 384 -27.36 9.07 2.23
C LEU A 384 -28.12 7.73 2.38
N VAL A 385 -27.83 6.90 3.36
CA VAL A 385 -28.47 5.57 3.52
C VAL A 385 -30.00 5.66 3.62
N PRO A 386 -30.58 6.40 4.57
CA PRO A 386 -32.04 6.49 4.68
C PRO A 386 -32.66 7.20 3.46
N ILE A 387 -31.94 8.11 2.82
CA ILE A 387 -32.37 8.77 1.60
C ILE A 387 -32.54 7.76 0.47
N LEU A 388 -31.53 6.91 0.25
CA LEU A 388 -31.57 5.89 -0.80
C LEU A 388 -32.63 4.82 -0.56
N ILE A 389 -32.91 4.50 0.71
CA ILE A 389 -34.00 3.62 1.09
C ILE A 389 -35.37 4.28 0.80
N ALA A 390 -35.56 5.55 1.17
CA ALA A 390 -36.77 6.31 0.89
C ALA A 390 -37.06 6.41 -0.62
N PHE A 391 -36.02 6.56 -1.45
CA PHE A 391 -36.14 6.54 -2.92
C PHE A 391 -36.23 5.13 -3.52
N LYS A 392 -36.29 4.08 -2.69
CA LYS A 392 -36.34 2.67 -3.13
C LYS A 392 -35.16 2.27 -4.03
N ILE A 393 -34.02 2.91 -3.87
CA ILE A 393 -32.76 2.54 -4.54
C ILE A 393 -32.08 1.42 -3.75
N TRP A 394 -32.13 1.51 -2.42
CA TRP A 394 -31.67 0.47 -1.52
C TRP A 394 -32.84 -0.17 -0.76
N PRO A 395 -32.76 -1.47 -0.43
CA PRO A 395 -33.74 -2.13 0.41
C PRO A 395 -33.58 -1.71 1.87
N ILE A 396 -34.63 -1.98 2.67
CA ILE A 396 -34.61 -1.68 4.12
C ILE A 396 -33.48 -2.38 4.87
N TRP A 397 -33.06 -3.57 4.41
CA TRP A 397 -31.93 -4.33 4.94
C TRP A 397 -30.63 -3.53 4.94
N SER A 398 -30.50 -2.53 4.08
CA SER A 398 -29.33 -1.67 4.00
C SER A 398 -29.11 -0.81 5.24
N LEU A 399 -30.10 -0.69 6.15
CA LEU A 399 -29.87 -0.12 7.48
C LEU A 399 -28.80 -0.87 8.27
N ALA A 400 -28.54 -2.13 7.95
CA ALA A 400 -27.48 -2.91 8.59
C ALA A 400 -26.08 -2.27 8.44
N VAL A 401 -25.85 -1.39 7.43
CA VAL A 401 -24.56 -0.69 7.27
C VAL A 401 -24.20 0.17 8.47
N TYR A 402 -25.19 0.59 9.29
CA TYR A 402 -24.93 1.34 10.52
C TYR A 402 -24.16 0.55 11.58
N ILE A 403 -24.02 -0.78 11.44
CA ILE A 403 -23.13 -1.59 12.29
C ILE A 403 -21.67 -1.13 12.16
N THR A 404 -21.33 -0.50 11.03
CA THR A 404 -19.97 0.05 10.79
C THR A 404 -19.78 1.48 11.31
N LEU A 405 -20.84 2.14 11.79
CA LEU A 405 -20.80 3.52 12.28
C LEU A 405 -19.79 3.73 13.44
N PRO A 406 -19.65 2.83 14.42
CA PRO A 406 -18.63 2.98 15.46
C PRO A 406 -17.21 3.06 14.89
N GLN A 407 -16.91 2.30 13.83
CA GLN A 407 -15.62 2.37 13.12
C GLN A 407 -15.44 3.73 12.42
N ALA A 408 -16.50 4.25 11.79
CA ALA A 408 -16.49 5.56 11.15
C ALA A 408 -16.21 6.69 12.14
N LEU A 409 -16.94 6.71 13.29
CA LEU A 409 -16.75 7.70 14.35
C LEU A 409 -15.36 7.64 14.96
N ARG A 410 -14.82 6.44 15.14
CA ARG A 410 -13.44 6.25 15.59
C ARG A 410 -12.42 6.85 14.60
N ASN A 411 -12.58 6.59 13.30
CA ASN A 411 -11.70 7.15 12.27
C ASN A 411 -11.78 8.68 12.23
N ILE A 412 -13.00 9.24 12.32
CA ILE A 412 -13.20 10.69 12.45
C ILE A 412 -12.46 11.21 13.68
N SER A 413 -12.62 10.57 14.86
CA SER A 413 -11.95 11.01 16.08
C SER A 413 -10.43 11.05 15.93
N TRP A 414 -9.84 10.12 15.17
CA TRP A 414 -8.39 10.11 14.90
C TRP A 414 -7.94 11.25 13.99
N ALA A 415 -8.78 11.69 13.06
CA ALA A 415 -8.48 12.85 12.22
C ALA A 415 -8.29 14.14 13.05
N PHE A 416 -8.98 14.25 14.20
CA PHE A 416 -8.92 15.40 15.10
C PHE A 416 -7.83 15.29 16.18
N LYS A 417 -7.25 14.11 16.39
CA LYS A 417 -6.20 13.92 17.40
C LYS A 417 -4.83 14.29 16.84
N PRO A 418 -3.94 14.86 17.66
CA PRO A 418 -2.57 15.18 17.25
C PRO A 418 -1.68 13.95 17.09
N ASN A 419 -2.17 12.74 17.43
CA ASN A 419 -1.39 11.50 17.35
C ASN A 419 -1.00 11.21 15.90
N TYR A 420 0.30 11.26 15.65
CA TYR A 420 0.87 11.08 14.31
C TYR A 420 0.57 9.71 13.69
N ILE A 421 0.61 8.62 14.48
CA ILE A 421 0.48 7.25 13.95
C ILE A 421 -0.91 7.01 13.39
N GLN A 422 -1.96 7.25 14.18
CA GLN A 422 -3.34 7.02 13.71
C GLN A 422 -3.73 7.99 12.59
N LYS A 423 -3.34 9.27 12.69
CA LYS A 423 -3.60 10.26 11.65
C LYS A 423 -2.86 9.92 10.36
N GLY A 424 -1.63 9.44 10.44
CA GLY A 424 -0.83 9.00 9.30
C GLY A 424 -1.33 7.73 8.61
N MET A 425 -2.26 6.99 9.23
CA MET A 425 -2.85 5.74 8.72
C MET A 425 -4.35 5.87 8.42
N LEU A 426 -4.89 7.09 8.33
CA LEU A 426 -6.33 7.30 8.09
C LEU A 426 -6.81 6.69 6.77
N ASP A 427 -5.98 6.74 5.72
CA ASP A 427 -6.24 6.08 4.44
C ASP A 427 -6.48 4.57 4.62
N PHE A 428 -5.60 3.88 5.35
CA PHE A 428 -5.73 2.46 5.65
C PHE A 428 -6.99 2.14 6.46
N PHE A 429 -7.25 2.88 7.55
CA PHE A 429 -8.43 2.66 8.38
C PHE A 429 -9.74 3.01 7.66
N THR A 430 -9.70 3.99 6.74
CA THR A 430 -10.86 4.32 5.90
C THR A 430 -11.09 3.25 4.84
N ALA A 431 -10.04 2.63 4.29
CA ALA A 431 -10.18 1.49 3.39
C ALA A 431 -10.80 0.28 4.10
N GLN A 432 -10.43 0.02 5.36
CA GLN A 432 -11.10 -1.01 6.17
C GLN A 432 -12.57 -0.69 6.40
N LEU A 433 -12.91 0.57 6.71
CA LEU A 433 -14.29 1.03 6.86
C LEU A 433 -15.08 0.84 5.56
N GLN A 434 -14.53 1.27 4.42
CA GLN A 434 -15.14 1.12 3.11
C GLN A 434 -15.41 -0.36 2.78
N THR A 435 -14.44 -1.24 3.10
CA THR A 435 -14.60 -2.68 2.91
C THR A 435 -15.73 -3.25 3.77
N SER A 436 -15.77 -2.91 5.06
CA SER A 436 -16.82 -3.35 5.98
C SER A 436 -18.20 -2.86 5.53
N PHE A 437 -18.30 -1.57 5.21
CA PHE A 437 -19.55 -0.95 4.72
C PHE A 437 -20.04 -1.63 3.42
N SER A 438 -19.15 -1.84 2.46
CA SER A 438 -19.50 -2.46 1.17
C SER A 438 -19.91 -3.93 1.33
N ASN A 439 -19.27 -4.69 2.21
CA ASN A 439 -19.67 -6.08 2.49
C ASN A 439 -21.08 -6.15 3.07
N VAL A 440 -21.39 -5.30 4.04
CA VAL A 440 -22.73 -5.27 4.64
C VAL A 440 -23.78 -4.82 3.61
N LEU A 441 -23.46 -3.83 2.76
CA LEU A 441 -24.33 -3.40 1.68
C LEU A 441 -24.60 -4.53 0.68
N ILE A 442 -23.56 -5.23 0.22
CA ILE A 442 -23.70 -6.35 -0.70
C ILE A 442 -24.58 -7.45 -0.10
N LEU A 443 -24.37 -7.82 1.16
CA LEU A 443 -25.20 -8.78 1.85
C LEU A 443 -26.65 -8.31 1.95
N SER A 444 -26.89 -7.04 2.22
CA SER A 444 -28.23 -6.45 2.29
C SER A 444 -28.96 -6.50 0.95
N LEU A 445 -28.24 -6.22 -0.15
CA LEU A 445 -28.82 -6.32 -1.51
C LEU A 445 -29.11 -7.78 -1.91
N LEU A 446 -28.25 -8.71 -1.50
CA LEU A 446 -28.48 -10.15 -1.73
C LEU A 446 -29.69 -10.67 -0.93
N LEU A 447 -29.85 -10.24 0.32
CA LEU A 447 -31.03 -10.60 1.13
C LEU A 447 -32.33 -10.10 0.49
N ASP A 448 -32.34 -8.88 -0.05
CA ASP A 448 -33.52 -8.34 -0.75
C ASP A 448 -33.87 -9.16 -2.01
N ILE A 449 -32.86 -9.63 -2.73
CA ILE A 449 -33.09 -10.51 -3.90
C ILE A 449 -33.69 -11.85 -3.43
N LEU A 450 -33.17 -12.43 -2.36
CA LEU A 450 -33.70 -13.68 -1.80
C LEU A 450 -35.12 -13.52 -1.30
N ASP A 451 -35.44 -12.45 -0.58
CA ASP A 451 -36.82 -12.17 -0.11
C ASP A 451 -37.84 -12.05 -1.25
N ARG A 452 -37.42 -11.57 -2.42
CA ARG A 452 -38.27 -11.48 -3.61
C ARG A 452 -38.46 -12.79 -4.34
N LEU A 453 -37.63 -13.79 -4.07
CA LEU A 453 -37.70 -15.13 -4.70
C LEU A 453 -38.53 -16.12 -3.85
N ILE A 454 -38.72 -15.82 -2.57
CA ILE A 454 -39.59 -16.56 -1.63
C ILE A 454 -41.00 -15.97 -1.65
#